data_dac750d4296f1325e9454285dace924f
#
_entry.id   dac750d4296f1325e9454285dace924f
#
_cell.length_a   1.000
_cell.length_b   1.000
_cell.length_c   1.000
_cell.angle_alpha   90.00
_cell.angle_beta   90.00
_cell.angle_gamma   90.00
#
_symmetry.space_group_name_H-M   'P 1'
#
loop_
_entity.id
_entity.type
_entity.pdbx_description
1 polymer ?
#
loop_
_entity_poly.entity_id
_entity_poly.type
_entity_poly.pdbx_seq_one_letter_code
_entity_poly.pdbx_strand_id
1 'polypeptide(L)'
;MKGTSVMWDYIREEQEALGRMLDDEALFETAGSVPELEAVYIVAHGSSYNASVVMSDFLSRYMRVRVYGYTPANFMHNCSSIKCEDRKHCMVVAISQTGTSRGLLEAAGLAKDMGFAVMGVTQVKDSPLTHLAGRCLYLGCGNEESNAKTKGYSSTLLALMIFGLQYGLSHGKLEQEMYQAVLQELKQCVSRLDTAMDQVADWCKKSGFGCRMENLYVLGAGMNYGTAMEGQLKLMETMCIPTMFNDIEEFSHGMHRSINETSSVILLNTDNLYTELISATFSYLMNITDRVLMLYAGNGSVCGDKVLKLDYYPLTQSVLVLTMAIQVLSVYIPEAGGYDPNREANDDYTQYVHTRVS
;
A
#
# COMPACT_ATOMS: atom_id res chain seq x y z
N MET A 1 -5.52 27.11 6.31
CA MET A 1 -4.18 27.06 5.72
C MET A 1 -4.37 26.63 4.27
N LYS A 2 -3.80 27.34 3.29
CA LYS A 2 -3.68 26.78 1.96
C LYS A 2 -2.61 25.68 2.10
N GLY A 3 -2.99 24.41 1.95
CA GLY A 3 -2.04 23.35 1.70
C GLY A 3 -1.27 23.74 0.45
N THR A 4 0.02 23.86 0.54
CA THR A 4 0.85 24.36 -0.55
C THR A 4 1.44 23.24 -1.38
N SER A 5 1.44 22.02 -0.84
CA SER A 5 1.98 20.84 -1.52
C SER A 5 1.01 20.28 -2.57
N VAL A 6 1.53 19.97 -3.74
CA VAL A 6 0.83 19.26 -4.81
C VAL A 6 0.27 17.89 -4.35
N MET A 7 0.81 17.31 -3.28
CA MET A 7 0.30 16.06 -2.72
C MET A 7 -1.17 16.17 -2.28
N TRP A 8 -1.60 17.34 -1.76
CA TRP A 8 -3.02 17.55 -1.43
C TRP A 8 -3.94 17.41 -2.63
N ASP A 9 -3.51 17.88 -3.79
CA ASP A 9 -4.30 17.77 -5.01
C ASP A 9 -4.43 16.30 -5.42
N TYR A 10 -3.33 15.53 -5.37
CA TYR A 10 -3.34 14.10 -5.69
C TYR A 10 -4.18 13.28 -4.70
N ILE A 11 -4.15 13.60 -3.41
CA ILE A 11 -5.00 12.94 -2.40
C ILE A 11 -6.48 13.23 -2.66
N ARG A 12 -6.84 14.48 -3.01
CA ARG A 12 -8.23 14.84 -3.37
C ARG A 12 -8.72 14.18 -4.67
N GLU A 13 -7.82 13.89 -5.59
CA GLU A 13 -8.16 13.19 -6.83
C GLU A 13 -8.43 11.68 -6.63
N GLU A 14 -8.06 11.10 -5.47
CA GLU A 14 -8.12 9.64 -5.26
C GLU A 14 -9.53 9.09 -5.38
N GLN A 15 -10.52 9.71 -4.73
CA GLN A 15 -11.89 9.22 -4.77
C GLN A 15 -12.40 9.11 -6.21
N GLU A 16 -12.18 10.14 -7.02
CA GLU A 16 -12.58 10.14 -8.43
C GLU A 16 -11.76 9.15 -9.27
N ALA A 17 -10.44 9.10 -9.07
CA ALA A 17 -9.55 8.20 -9.82
C ALA A 17 -9.90 6.73 -9.55
N LEU A 18 -10.08 6.35 -8.29
CA LEU A 18 -10.46 4.98 -7.92
C LEU A 18 -11.90 4.65 -8.34
N GLY A 19 -12.81 5.64 -8.30
CA GLY A 19 -14.17 5.49 -8.82
C GLY A 19 -14.17 5.14 -10.31
N ARG A 20 -13.39 5.87 -11.13
CA ARG A 20 -13.23 5.54 -12.56
C ARG A 20 -12.66 4.13 -12.79
N MET A 21 -11.74 3.66 -11.95
CA MET A 21 -11.21 2.29 -12.05
C MET A 21 -12.28 1.23 -11.75
N LEU A 22 -13.20 1.49 -10.83
CA LEU A 22 -14.31 0.59 -10.51
C LEU A 22 -15.37 0.51 -11.63
N ASP A 23 -15.35 1.46 -12.56
CA ASP A 23 -16.23 1.51 -13.73
C ASP A 23 -15.48 1.16 -15.04
N ASP A 24 -14.18 0.84 -14.98
CA ASP A 24 -13.36 0.51 -16.15
C ASP A 24 -13.52 -0.96 -16.57
N GLU A 25 -14.44 -1.25 -17.48
CA GLU A 25 -14.70 -2.59 -18.01
C GLU A 25 -13.43 -3.25 -18.57
N ALA A 26 -12.54 -2.52 -19.23
CA ALA A 26 -11.32 -3.07 -19.80
C ALA A 26 -10.33 -3.56 -18.72
N LEU A 27 -10.28 -2.89 -17.57
CA LEU A 27 -9.50 -3.32 -16.42
C LEU A 27 -10.04 -4.66 -15.88
N PHE A 28 -11.36 -4.78 -15.73
CA PHE A 28 -12.02 -6.00 -15.26
C PHE A 28 -11.87 -7.17 -16.25
N GLU A 29 -12.04 -6.93 -17.54
CA GLU A 29 -11.84 -7.95 -18.59
C GLU A 29 -10.41 -8.45 -18.61
N THR A 30 -9.42 -7.54 -18.56
CA THR A 30 -8.00 -7.91 -18.52
C THR A 30 -7.69 -8.75 -17.29
N ALA A 31 -8.21 -8.37 -16.14
CA ALA A 31 -8.03 -9.08 -14.86
C ALA A 31 -8.63 -10.50 -14.91
N GLY A 32 -9.82 -10.68 -15.49
CA GLY A 32 -10.51 -11.96 -15.60
C GLY A 32 -9.97 -12.90 -16.69
N SER A 33 -9.19 -12.39 -17.66
CA SER A 33 -8.71 -13.14 -18.82
C SER A 33 -7.42 -13.96 -18.56
N VAL A 34 -6.94 -14.02 -17.33
CA VAL A 34 -5.73 -14.75 -16.92
C VAL A 34 -6.05 -16.26 -16.87
N PRO A 35 -5.13 -17.15 -17.32
CA PRO A 35 -5.31 -18.59 -17.22
C PRO A 35 -5.34 -19.07 -15.76
N GLU A 36 -5.74 -20.32 -15.53
CA GLU A 36 -5.73 -20.91 -14.19
C GLU A 36 -4.31 -20.97 -13.62
N LEU A 37 -4.14 -20.53 -12.38
CA LEU A 37 -2.86 -20.40 -11.68
C LEU A 37 -2.84 -21.22 -10.39
N GLU A 38 -1.64 -21.64 -9.99
CA GLU A 38 -1.32 -22.20 -8.68
C GLU A 38 -0.51 -21.21 -7.84
N ALA A 39 0.28 -20.33 -8.49
CA ALA A 39 1.09 -19.32 -7.80
C ALA A 39 1.20 -18.02 -8.59
N VAL A 40 1.26 -16.92 -7.84
CA VAL A 40 1.55 -15.56 -8.32
C VAL A 40 2.77 -15.01 -7.59
N TYR A 41 3.75 -14.56 -8.35
CA TYR A 41 4.97 -13.91 -7.85
C TYR A 41 4.91 -12.42 -8.19
N ILE A 42 4.63 -11.59 -7.19
CA ILE A 42 4.58 -10.14 -7.38
C ILE A 42 5.99 -9.58 -7.20
N VAL A 43 6.50 -8.89 -8.19
CA VAL A 43 7.85 -8.29 -8.16
C VAL A 43 7.74 -6.78 -8.26
N ALA A 44 8.31 -6.07 -7.28
CA ALA A 44 8.18 -4.61 -7.20
C ALA A 44 9.23 -3.97 -6.28
N HIS A 45 9.36 -2.65 -6.35
CA HIS A 45 10.15 -1.80 -5.45
C HIS A 45 9.28 -0.80 -4.69
N GLY A 46 9.76 -0.33 -3.52
CA GLY A 46 9.18 0.78 -2.75
C GLY A 46 7.69 0.59 -2.47
N SER A 47 6.87 1.63 -2.69
CA SER A 47 5.42 1.57 -2.48
C SER A 47 4.74 0.43 -3.24
N SER A 48 5.20 0.10 -4.45
CA SER A 48 4.66 -1.04 -5.20
C SER A 48 4.98 -2.39 -4.52
N TYR A 49 6.15 -2.51 -3.88
CA TYR A 49 6.47 -3.68 -3.06
C TYR A 49 5.61 -3.73 -1.79
N ASN A 50 5.41 -2.59 -1.12
CA ASN A 50 4.52 -2.50 0.04
C ASN A 50 3.08 -2.91 -0.34
N ALA A 51 2.59 -2.48 -1.51
CA ALA A 51 1.31 -2.94 -2.05
C ALA A 51 1.27 -4.46 -2.26
N SER A 52 2.36 -5.08 -2.72
CA SER A 52 2.42 -6.54 -2.87
C SER A 52 2.30 -7.27 -1.54
N VAL A 53 2.90 -6.74 -0.47
CA VAL A 53 2.79 -7.30 0.88
C VAL A 53 1.35 -7.19 1.39
N VAL A 54 0.73 -6.01 1.27
CA VAL A 54 -0.69 -5.81 1.61
C VAL A 54 -1.58 -6.79 0.87
N MET A 55 -1.39 -6.90 -0.46
CA MET A 55 -2.31 -7.66 -1.31
C MET A 55 -2.07 -9.16 -1.33
N SER A 56 -0.95 -9.66 -0.81
CA SER A 56 -0.67 -11.11 -0.81
C SER A 56 -1.76 -11.92 -0.08
N ASP A 57 -2.24 -11.47 1.07
CA ASP A 57 -3.34 -12.12 1.80
C ASP A 57 -4.66 -12.02 1.04
N PHE A 58 -4.99 -10.82 0.54
CA PHE A 58 -6.23 -10.59 -0.22
C PHE A 58 -6.29 -11.47 -1.47
N LEU A 59 -5.23 -11.49 -2.26
CA LEU A 59 -5.15 -12.29 -3.48
C LEU A 59 -5.21 -13.79 -3.16
N SER A 60 -4.45 -14.24 -2.15
CA SER A 60 -4.48 -15.65 -1.74
C SER A 60 -5.89 -16.10 -1.31
N ARG A 61 -6.61 -15.23 -0.60
CA ARG A 61 -7.97 -15.50 -0.11
C ARG A 61 -8.98 -15.62 -1.24
N TYR A 62 -8.99 -14.67 -2.18
CA TYR A 62 -10.02 -14.61 -3.21
C TYR A 62 -9.67 -15.38 -4.48
N MET A 63 -8.39 -15.52 -4.82
CA MET A 63 -7.94 -16.34 -5.96
C MET A 63 -7.76 -17.81 -5.61
N ARG A 64 -7.57 -18.15 -4.33
CA ARG A 64 -7.22 -19.50 -3.84
C ARG A 64 -5.93 -20.04 -4.48
N VAL A 65 -4.92 -19.17 -4.60
CA VAL A 65 -3.58 -19.47 -5.12
C VAL A 65 -2.50 -19.03 -4.11
N ARG A 66 -1.29 -19.56 -4.24
CA ARG A 66 -0.14 -19.08 -3.48
C ARG A 66 0.31 -17.72 -4.02
N VAL A 67 0.50 -16.73 -3.16
CA VAL A 67 0.94 -15.38 -3.57
C VAL A 67 2.17 -14.97 -2.77
N TYR A 68 3.20 -14.49 -3.48
CA TYR A 68 4.48 -14.11 -2.89
C TYR A 68 4.92 -12.74 -3.41
N GLY A 69 5.27 -11.83 -2.49
CA GLY A 69 5.87 -10.53 -2.83
C GLY A 69 7.40 -10.60 -2.78
N TYR A 70 8.07 -10.12 -3.82
CA TYR A 70 9.52 -10.05 -3.91
C TYR A 70 10.00 -8.66 -4.33
N THR A 71 11.13 -8.24 -3.74
CA THR A 71 11.93 -7.22 -4.43
C THR A 71 12.62 -7.85 -5.64
N PRO A 72 12.93 -7.09 -6.70
CA PRO A 72 13.60 -7.65 -7.87
C PRO A 72 14.91 -8.38 -7.56
N ALA A 73 15.72 -7.83 -6.64
CA ALA A 73 16.95 -8.48 -6.21
C ALA A 73 16.68 -9.84 -5.56
N ASN A 74 15.70 -9.91 -4.65
CA ASN A 74 15.33 -11.16 -4.00
C ASN A 74 14.74 -12.17 -4.99
N PHE A 75 13.93 -11.72 -5.95
CA PHE A 75 13.41 -12.57 -7.01
C PHE A 75 14.54 -13.17 -7.86
N MET A 76 15.48 -12.37 -8.31
CA MET A 76 16.59 -12.82 -9.18
C MET A 76 17.58 -13.74 -8.44
N HIS A 77 17.90 -13.42 -7.19
CA HIS A 77 18.91 -14.19 -6.42
C HIS A 77 18.35 -15.44 -5.74
N ASN A 78 17.08 -15.41 -5.33
CA ASN A 78 16.43 -16.51 -4.58
C ASN A 78 15.47 -17.34 -5.43
N CYS A 79 15.54 -17.26 -6.76
CA CYS A 79 14.58 -17.90 -7.66
C CYS A 79 14.81 -19.41 -7.89
N SER A 80 15.71 -20.06 -7.15
CA SER A 80 16.04 -21.48 -7.37
C SER A 80 14.83 -22.40 -7.24
N SER A 81 13.95 -22.17 -6.26
CA SER A 81 12.67 -22.91 -6.12
C SER A 81 11.67 -22.53 -7.21
N ILE A 82 11.59 -21.24 -7.54
CA ILE A 82 10.69 -20.74 -8.58
C ILE A 82 11.01 -21.36 -9.95
N LYS A 83 12.29 -21.66 -10.23
CA LYS A 83 12.70 -22.36 -11.46
C LYS A 83 12.12 -23.78 -11.59
N CYS A 84 11.74 -24.40 -10.48
CA CYS A 84 11.16 -25.74 -10.45
C CYS A 84 9.63 -25.76 -10.57
N GLU A 85 8.98 -24.57 -10.52
CA GLU A 85 7.53 -24.43 -10.62
C GLU A 85 7.01 -24.76 -12.04
N ASP A 86 5.77 -25.19 -12.13
CA ASP A 86 5.10 -25.34 -13.44
C ASP A 86 4.74 -23.96 -14.00
N ARG A 87 5.52 -23.55 -15.01
CA ARG A 87 5.41 -22.22 -15.63
C ARG A 87 4.05 -21.94 -16.26
N LYS A 88 3.28 -22.98 -16.59
CA LYS A 88 1.93 -22.82 -17.18
C LYS A 88 0.91 -22.36 -16.14
N HIS A 89 1.15 -22.75 -14.88
CA HIS A 89 0.27 -22.45 -13.76
C HIS A 89 0.85 -21.40 -12.79
N CYS A 90 1.91 -20.70 -13.21
CA CYS A 90 2.53 -19.63 -12.43
C CYS A 90 2.64 -18.36 -13.24
N MET A 91 2.46 -17.21 -12.58
CA MET A 91 2.55 -15.88 -13.19
C MET A 91 3.44 -14.97 -12.39
N VAL A 92 4.21 -14.14 -13.08
CA VAL A 92 4.93 -13.01 -12.48
C VAL A 92 4.14 -11.73 -12.72
N VAL A 93 3.78 -11.02 -11.67
CA VAL A 93 3.14 -9.70 -11.71
C VAL A 93 4.19 -8.65 -11.41
N ALA A 94 4.58 -7.88 -12.41
CA ALA A 94 5.60 -6.83 -12.31
C ALA A 94 4.94 -5.46 -12.14
N ILE A 95 5.18 -4.79 -11.01
CA ILE A 95 4.51 -3.52 -10.68
C ILE A 95 5.50 -2.36 -10.75
N SER A 96 5.24 -1.41 -11.62
CA SER A 96 5.94 -0.13 -11.68
C SER A 96 5.03 0.95 -12.25
N GLN A 97 4.74 1.99 -11.46
CA GLN A 97 3.86 3.08 -11.90
C GLN A 97 4.36 3.73 -13.21
N THR A 98 5.67 3.97 -13.34
CA THR A 98 6.29 4.56 -14.53
C THR A 98 6.68 3.54 -15.61
N GLY A 99 6.76 2.26 -15.25
CA GLY A 99 7.21 1.20 -16.15
C GLY A 99 8.71 1.23 -16.50
N THR A 100 9.53 2.05 -15.82
CA THR A 100 10.95 2.30 -16.16
C THR A 100 11.95 1.82 -15.11
N SER A 101 11.49 1.15 -14.04
CA SER A 101 12.34 0.67 -12.95
C SER A 101 13.30 -0.41 -13.46
N ARG A 102 14.62 -0.12 -13.49
CA ARG A 102 15.65 -1.00 -14.08
C ARG A 102 15.63 -2.40 -13.49
N GLY A 103 15.80 -2.53 -12.18
CA GLY A 103 15.85 -3.85 -11.52
C GLY A 103 14.55 -4.65 -11.72
N LEU A 104 13.40 -3.98 -11.81
CA LEU A 104 12.14 -4.65 -12.12
C LEU A 104 12.12 -5.19 -13.55
N LEU A 105 12.58 -4.42 -14.52
CA LEU A 105 12.65 -4.84 -15.92
C LEU A 105 13.61 -6.02 -16.10
N GLU A 106 14.75 -6.02 -15.40
CA GLU A 106 15.68 -7.14 -15.37
C GLU A 106 15.04 -8.41 -14.78
N ALA A 107 14.33 -8.28 -13.64
CA ALA A 107 13.63 -9.40 -13.01
C ALA A 107 12.46 -9.93 -13.89
N ALA A 108 11.70 -9.05 -14.50
CA ALA A 108 10.60 -9.42 -15.39
C ALA A 108 11.11 -10.05 -16.70
N GLY A 109 12.24 -9.56 -17.24
CA GLY A 109 12.95 -10.17 -18.37
C GLY A 109 13.41 -11.58 -18.04
N LEU A 110 14.07 -11.76 -16.89
CA LEU A 110 14.48 -13.08 -16.40
C LEU A 110 13.30 -14.04 -16.27
N ALA A 111 12.18 -13.57 -15.71
CA ALA A 111 10.97 -14.40 -15.59
C ALA A 111 10.45 -14.84 -16.97
N LYS A 112 10.43 -13.95 -17.94
CA LYS A 112 10.04 -14.24 -19.32
C LYS A 112 10.98 -15.25 -19.98
N ASP A 113 12.29 -15.08 -19.80
CA ASP A 113 13.32 -16.01 -20.32
C ASP A 113 13.20 -17.40 -19.66
N MET A 114 12.75 -17.46 -18.42
CA MET A 114 12.43 -18.71 -17.73
C MET A 114 11.11 -19.35 -18.22
N GLY A 115 10.32 -18.65 -19.06
CA GLY A 115 9.08 -19.13 -19.64
C GLY A 115 7.82 -18.84 -18.79
N PHE A 116 7.91 -17.97 -17.78
CA PHE A 116 6.72 -17.51 -17.05
C PHE A 116 5.92 -16.48 -17.84
N ALA A 117 4.60 -16.52 -17.67
CA ALA A 117 3.75 -15.40 -18.08
C ALA A 117 4.07 -14.17 -17.20
N VAL A 118 4.24 -13.01 -17.83
CA VAL A 118 4.48 -11.75 -17.12
C VAL A 118 3.30 -10.82 -17.37
N MET A 119 2.70 -10.32 -16.28
CA MET A 119 1.69 -9.27 -16.29
C MET A 119 2.29 -7.98 -15.71
N GLY A 120 2.14 -6.87 -16.42
CA GLY A 120 2.51 -5.53 -15.94
C GLY A 120 1.37 -4.88 -15.16
N VAL A 121 1.71 -4.10 -14.13
CA VAL A 121 0.80 -3.15 -13.48
C VAL A 121 1.46 -1.79 -13.56
N THR A 122 0.88 -0.85 -14.31
CA THR A 122 1.53 0.42 -14.62
C THR A 122 0.52 1.52 -14.98
N GLN A 123 0.92 2.79 -14.80
CA GLN A 123 0.17 3.94 -15.29
C GLN A 123 0.45 4.23 -16.76
N VAL A 124 1.64 3.89 -17.27
CA VAL A 124 2.11 4.33 -18.58
C VAL A 124 1.83 3.26 -19.63
N LYS A 125 1.00 3.60 -20.63
CA LYS A 125 0.58 2.68 -21.71
C LYS A 125 1.70 2.34 -22.69
N ASP A 126 2.70 3.20 -22.84
CA ASP A 126 3.87 2.98 -23.67
C ASP A 126 5.14 3.14 -22.84
N SER A 127 5.61 2.01 -22.28
CA SER A 127 6.76 1.97 -21.39
C SER A 127 7.55 0.68 -21.60
N PRO A 128 8.83 0.63 -21.18
CA PRO A 128 9.62 -0.60 -21.22
C PRO A 128 8.92 -1.81 -20.58
N LEU A 129 8.16 -1.61 -19.50
CA LEU A 129 7.41 -2.69 -18.85
C LEU A 129 6.28 -3.21 -19.75
N THR A 130 5.52 -2.33 -20.42
CA THR A 130 4.42 -2.75 -21.28
C THR A 130 4.90 -3.49 -22.53
N HIS A 131 6.09 -3.15 -23.05
CA HIS A 131 6.70 -3.88 -24.16
C HIS A 131 7.20 -5.28 -23.76
N LEU A 132 7.55 -5.45 -22.49
CA LEU A 132 8.03 -6.72 -21.96
C LEU A 132 6.89 -7.65 -21.56
N ALA A 133 5.86 -7.12 -20.90
CA ALA A 133 4.73 -7.87 -20.37
C ALA A 133 3.77 -8.34 -21.48
N GLY A 134 3.21 -9.55 -21.33
CA GLY A 134 2.23 -10.10 -22.27
C GLY A 134 0.83 -9.46 -22.15
N ARG A 135 0.54 -8.86 -20.99
CA ARG A 135 -0.68 -8.09 -20.68
C ARG A 135 -0.41 -7.11 -19.56
N CYS A 136 -1.22 -6.05 -19.44
CA CYS A 136 -1.05 -5.03 -18.43
C CYS A 136 -2.38 -4.60 -17.80
N LEU A 137 -2.37 -4.41 -16.49
CA LEU A 137 -3.39 -3.67 -15.76
C LEU A 137 -2.96 -2.20 -15.69
N TYR A 138 -3.79 -1.31 -16.19
CA TYR A 138 -3.52 0.12 -16.21
C TYR A 138 -4.17 0.81 -15.01
N LEU A 139 -3.39 1.62 -14.29
CA LEU A 139 -3.82 2.22 -13.02
C LEU A 139 -4.82 3.37 -13.17
N GLY A 140 -4.86 4.04 -14.32
CA GLY A 140 -5.82 5.13 -14.57
C GLY A 140 -5.70 6.34 -13.62
N CYS A 141 -4.67 6.39 -12.77
CA CYS A 141 -4.52 7.42 -11.72
C CYS A 141 -3.96 8.76 -12.22
N GLY A 142 -3.49 8.84 -13.47
CA GLY A 142 -2.78 10.01 -14.00
C GLY A 142 -1.37 10.18 -13.43
N ASN A 143 -0.70 11.25 -13.82
CA ASN A 143 0.66 11.54 -13.37
C ASN A 143 0.66 12.06 -11.92
N GLU A 144 1.77 11.80 -11.24
CA GLU A 144 2.13 12.37 -9.96
C GLU A 144 3.57 12.87 -10.02
N GLU A 145 3.76 14.15 -9.72
CA GLU A 145 5.09 14.79 -9.72
C GLU A 145 5.70 14.86 -8.31
N SER A 146 4.94 14.50 -7.27
CA SER A 146 5.42 14.44 -5.89
C SER A 146 6.49 13.36 -5.71
N ASN A 147 7.42 13.59 -4.79
CA ASN A 147 8.41 12.59 -4.38
C ASN A 147 7.71 11.36 -3.78
N ALA A 148 6.86 11.58 -2.79
CA ALA A 148 6.04 10.53 -2.20
C ALA A 148 4.75 10.32 -3.01
N LYS A 149 4.57 9.13 -3.59
CA LYS A 149 3.38 8.80 -4.38
C LYS A 149 2.17 8.51 -3.48
N THR A 150 0.99 8.99 -3.90
CA THR A 150 -0.28 8.81 -3.18
C THR A 150 -1.29 8.02 -4.02
N LYS A 151 -1.99 8.66 -4.95
CA LYS A 151 -3.02 8.00 -5.78
C LYS A 151 -2.49 6.81 -6.60
N GLY A 152 -1.22 6.83 -7.01
CA GLY A 152 -0.61 5.68 -7.70
C GLY A 152 -0.49 4.44 -6.81
N TYR A 153 -0.27 4.62 -5.50
CA TYR A 153 -0.27 3.52 -4.54
C TYR A 153 -1.69 2.98 -4.31
N SER A 154 -2.66 3.84 -4.02
CA SER A 154 -4.07 3.46 -3.83
C SER A 154 -4.64 2.79 -5.07
N SER A 155 -4.32 3.29 -6.27
CA SER A 155 -4.71 2.67 -7.54
C SER A 155 -4.06 1.29 -7.74
N THR A 156 -2.82 1.11 -7.28
CA THR A 156 -2.16 -0.21 -7.33
C THR A 156 -2.89 -1.22 -6.42
N LEU A 157 -3.26 -0.82 -5.21
CA LEU A 157 -4.05 -1.66 -4.32
C LEU A 157 -5.38 -2.06 -4.96
N LEU A 158 -6.13 -1.09 -5.50
CA LEU A 158 -7.42 -1.35 -6.13
C LEU A 158 -7.30 -2.22 -7.38
N ALA A 159 -6.29 -2.01 -8.23
CA ALA A 159 -6.05 -2.85 -9.42
C ALA A 159 -5.79 -4.31 -9.03
N LEU A 160 -5.02 -4.54 -7.96
CA LEU A 160 -4.76 -5.89 -7.45
C LEU A 160 -6.02 -6.49 -6.79
N MET A 161 -6.85 -5.69 -6.11
CA MET A 161 -8.14 -6.16 -5.59
C MET A 161 -9.08 -6.59 -6.72
N ILE A 162 -9.21 -5.78 -7.77
CA ILE A 162 -10.00 -6.13 -8.97
C ILE A 162 -9.44 -7.40 -9.61
N PHE A 163 -8.11 -7.51 -9.74
CA PHE A 163 -7.47 -8.72 -10.28
C PHE A 163 -7.84 -9.96 -9.47
N GLY A 164 -7.72 -9.92 -8.15
CA GLY A 164 -8.04 -11.05 -7.28
C GLY A 164 -9.52 -11.47 -7.37
N LEU A 165 -10.42 -10.49 -7.37
CA LEU A 165 -11.88 -10.74 -7.45
C LEU A 165 -12.29 -11.30 -8.81
N GLN A 166 -11.82 -10.69 -9.90
CA GLN A 166 -12.15 -11.15 -11.25
C GLN A 166 -11.58 -12.52 -11.55
N TYR A 167 -10.34 -12.77 -11.16
CA TYR A 167 -9.75 -14.10 -11.29
C TYR A 167 -10.55 -15.13 -10.49
N GLY A 168 -10.85 -14.84 -9.22
CA GLY A 168 -11.61 -15.74 -8.35
C GLY A 168 -12.98 -16.10 -8.93
N LEU A 169 -13.70 -15.10 -9.42
CA LEU A 169 -15.00 -15.29 -10.07
C LEU A 169 -14.88 -16.11 -11.37
N SER A 170 -13.97 -15.72 -12.27
CA SER A 170 -13.80 -16.35 -13.60
C SER A 170 -13.40 -17.83 -13.52
N HIS A 171 -12.72 -18.24 -12.44
CA HIS A 171 -12.26 -19.62 -12.23
C HIS A 171 -13.09 -20.40 -11.20
N GLY A 172 -14.25 -19.87 -10.79
CA GLY A 172 -15.12 -20.55 -9.81
C GLY A 172 -14.47 -20.75 -8.43
N LYS A 173 -13.48 -19.91 -8.08
CA LYS A 173 -12.83 -19.91 -6.75
C LYS A 173 -13.55 -18.99 -5.77
N LEU A 174 -14.37 -18.07 -6.28
CA LEU A 174 -15.14 -17.08 -5.53
C LEU A 174 -16.60 -17.13 -5.99
N GLU A 175 -17.51 -17.33 -5.03
CA GLU A 175 -18.96 -17.33 -5.29
C GLU A 175 -19.44 -15.92 -5.68
N GLN A 176 -20.47 -15.88 -6.56
CA GLN A 176 -21.02 -14.62 -7.09
C GLN A 176 -21.48 -13.66 -5.98
N GLU A 177 -22.12 -14.18 -4.93
CA GLU A 177 -22.60 -13.37 -3.81
C GLU A 177 -21.45 -12.70 -3.05
N MET A 178 -20.36 -13.44 -2.79
CA MET A 178 -19.18 -12.88 -2.12
C MET A 178 -18.46 -11.88 -3.02
N TYR A 179 -18.34 -12.15 -4.32
CA TYR A 179 -17.80 -11.21 -5.29
C TYR A 179 -18.56 -9.87 -5.23
N GLN A 180 -19.92 -9.94 -5.30
CA GLN A 180 -20.74 -8.72 -5.24
C GLN A 180 -20.62 -8.00 -3.90
N ALA A 181 -20.55 -8.74 -2.78
CA ALA A 181 -20.38 -8.15 -1.46
C ALA A 181 -19.07 -7.35 -1.35
N VAL A 182 -17.94 -7.93 -1.79
CA VAL A 182 -16.65 -7.25 -1.76
C VAL A 182 -16.62 -6.06 -2.71
N LEU A 183 -17.14 -6.20 -3.93
CA LEU A 183 -17.20 -5.10 -4.89
C LEU A 183 -18.07 -3.95 -4.37
N GLN A 184 -19.20 -4.24 -3.72
CA GLN A 184 -20.06 -3.25 -3.10
C GLN A 184 -19.34 -2.54 -1.94
N GLU A 185 -18.61 -3.28 -1.10
CA GLU A 185 -17.80 -2.68 -0.02
C GLU A 185 -16.72 -1.77 -0.59
N LEU A 186 -16.02 -2.17 -1.67
CA LEU A 186 -15.04 -1.32 -2.35
C LEU A 186 -15.67 -0.02 -2.87
N LYS A 187 -16.82 -0.10 -3.52
CA LYS A 187 -17.56 1.09 -4.01
C LYS A 187 -17.95 2.01 -2.86
N GLN A 188 -18.42 1.47 -1.75
CA GLN A 188 -18.74 2.25 -0.54
C GLN A 188 -17.49 2.91 0.05
N CYS A 189 -16.39 2.16 0.21
CA CYS A 189 -15.13 2.67 0.71
C CYS A 189 -14.62 3.83 -0.16
N VAL A 190 -14.52 3.61 -1.47
CA VAL A 190 -14.03 4.63 -2.42
C VAL A 190 -14.90 5.89 -2.37
N SER A 191 -16.23 5.76 -2.34
CA SER A 191 -17.15 6.92 -2.28
C SER A 191 -17.04 7.77 -1.01
N ARG A 192 -16.29 7.32 -0.01
CA ARG A 192 -16.13 8.02 1.28
C ARG A 192 -14.68 8.43 1.59
N LEU A 193 -13.75 8.29 0.63
CA LEU A 193 -12.35 8.65 0.84
C LEU A 193 -12.16 10.14 1.13
N ASP A 194 -12.90 11.03 0.48
CA ASP A 194 -12.88 12.47 0.77
C ASP A 194 -13.33 12.76 2.21
N THR A 195 -14.35 12.05 2.68
CA THR A 195 -14.81 12.17 4.08
C THR A 195 -13.71 11.72 5.05
N ALA A 196 -13.03 10.60 4.75
CA ALA A 196 -11.91 10.12 5.55
C ALA A 196 -10.74 11.10 5.55
N MET A 197 -10.40 11.68 4.40
CA MET A 197 -9.37 12.70 4.26
C MET A 197 -9.66 13.90 5.18
N ASP A 198 -10.86 14.46 5.10
CA ASP A 198 -11.27 15.61 5.91
C ASP A 198 -11.26 15.29 7.41
N GLN A 199 -11.74 14.10 7.78
CA GLN A 199 -11.74 13.62 9.16
C GLN A 199 -10.33 13.52 9.74
N VAL A 200 -9.36 12.98 8.98
CA VAL A 200 -7.96 12.89 9.39
C VAL A 200 -7.35 14.28 9.52
N ALA A 201 -7.53 15.14 8.51
CA ALA A 201 -7.00 16.51 8.53
C ALA A 201 -7.53 17.33 9.72
N ASP A 202 -8.82 17.20 10.03
CA ASP A 202 -9.44 17.90 11.15
C ASP A 202 -8.98 17.36 12.51
N TRP A 203 -8.77 16.05 12.63
CA TRP A 203 -8.17 15.46 13.81
C TRP A 203 -6.74 15.96 14.03
N CYS A 204 -5.92 16.00 13.00
CA CYS A 204 -4.56 16.53 13.05
C CYS A 204 -4.51 17.99 13.54
N LYS A 205 -5.39 18.85 13.02
CA LYS A 205 -5.48 20.25 13.47
C LYS A 205 -5.80 20.38 14.96
N LYS A 206 -6.64 19.47 15.49
CA LYS A 206 -7.09 19.49 16.89
C LYS A 206 -6.07 18.90 17.85
N SER A 207 -5.42 17.79 17.44
CA SER A 207 -4.52 17.01 18.29
C SER A 207 -3.10 17.60 18.38
N GLY A 208 -2.66 18.32 17.33
CA GLY A 208 -1.26 18.75 17.20
C GLY A 208 -0.28 17.60 17.04
N PHE A 209 -0.74 16.41 16.66
CA PHE A 209 0.10 15.24 16.46
C PHE A 209 1.16 15.52 15.39
N GLY A 210 2.40 15.12 15.65
CA GLY A 210 3.52 15.27 14.72
C GLY A 210 4.31 16.58 14.82
N CYS A 211 3.86 17.60 15.60
CA CYS A 211 4.53 18.90 15.69
C CYS A 211 5.99 18.86 16.19
N ARG A 212 6.42 17.78 16.81
CA ARG A 212 7.79 17.60 17.36
C ARG A 212 8.31 16.18 17.10
N MET A 213 8.08 15.66 15.90
CA MET A 213 8.47 14.32 15.55
C MET A 213 9.97 14.25 15.21
N GLU A 214 10.73 13.49 15.97
CA GLU A 214 12.17 13.25 15.76
C GLU A 214 12.43 11.86 15.16
N ASN A 215 11.60 10.91 15.51
CA ASN A 215 11.57 9.55 14.97
C ASN A 215 10.13 9.04 15.01
N LEU A 216 9.84 8.01 14.22
CA LEU A 216 8.52 7.45 14.10
C LEU A 216 8.57 5.94 14.00
N TYR A 217 7.61 5.30 14.65
CA TYR A 217 7.33 3.87 14.51
C TYR A 217 5.91 3.70 13.97
N VAL A 218 5.75 2.87 12.93
CA VAL A 218 4.43 2.52 12.39
C VAL A 218 4.24 1.02 12.55
N LEU A 219 3.19 0.63 13.28
CA LEU A 219 2.96 -0.76 13.66
C LEU A 219 1.63 -1.25 13.09
N GLY A 220 1.62 -2.47 12.57
CA GLY A 220 0.42 -3.10 12.02
C GLY A 220 0.50 -4.61 12.06
N ALA A 221 -0.61 -5.29 11.71
CA ALA A 221 -0.67 -6.74 11.64
C ALA A 221 -1.46 -7.21 10.42
N GLY A 222 -1.17 -8.40 9.91
CA GLY A 222 -1.83 -8.94 8.73
C GLY A 222 -1.64 -8.02 7.51
N MET A 223 -2.73 -7.71 6.80
CA MET A 223 -2.66 -6.75 5.67
C MET A 223 -2.12 -5.38 6.10
N ASN A 224 -2.40 -4.94 7.32
CA ASN A 224 -1.92 -3.67 7.85
C ASN A 224 -0.43 -3.66 8.19
N TYR A 225 0.26 -4.79 8.20
CA TYR A 225 1.73 -4.83 8.20
C TYR A 225 2.30 -4.14 6.94
N GLY A 226 1.77 -4.48 5.76
CA GLY A 226 2.15 -3.81 4.52
C GLY A 226 1.73 -2.33 4.47
N THR A 227 0.60 -1.97 5.08
CA THR A 227 0.18 -0.57 5.27
C THR A 227 1.13 0.18 6.21
N ALA A 228 1.66 -0.49 7.25
CA ALA A 228 2.69 0.10 8.12
C ALA A 228 4.01 0.33 7.39
N MET A 229 4.42 -0.60 6.50
CA MET A 229 5.56 -0.41 5.60
C MET A 229 5.39 0.84 4.72
N GLU A 230 4.20 1.03 4.15
CA GLU A 230 3.92 2.22 3.34
C GLU A 230 3.89 3.49 4.20
N GLY A 231 3.31 3.44 5.38
CA GLY A 231 3.31 4.55 6.34
C GLY A 231 4.73 4.97 6.72
N GLN A 232 5.60 4.01 6.99
CA GLN A 232 7.01 4.26 7.23
C GLN A 232 7.67 4.95 6.05
N LEU A 233 7.47 4.42 4.83
CA LEU A 233 8.09 4.98 3.63
C LEU A 233 7.61 6.40 3.37
N LYS A 234 6.29 6.63 3.36
CA LYS A 234 5.69 7.95 3.10
C LYS A 234 6.17 9.01 4.10
N LEU A 235 6.12 8.71 5.38
CA LEU A 235 6.52 9.66 6.42
C LEU A 235 8.04 9.89 6.44
N MET A 236 8.85 8.87 6.12
CA MET A 236 10.28 9.04 5.95
C MET A 236 10.61 9.96 4.76
N GLU A 237 9.96 9.76 3.61
CA GLU A 237 10.17 10.57 2.40
C GLU A 237 9.80 12.04 2.63
N THR A 238 8.68 12.31 3.30
CA THR A 238 8.15 13.68 3.45
C THR A 238 8.73 14.42 4.66
N MET A 239 9.04 13.70 5.74
CA MET A 239 9.64 14.29 6.95
C MET A 239 11.17 14.31 6.92
N CYS A 240 11.81 13.40 6.17
CA CYS A 240 13.26 13.16 6.15
C CYS A 240 13.82 12.86 7.55
N ILE A 241 13.09 12.04 8.33
CA ILE A 241 13.49 11.60 9.68
C ILE A 241 13.57 10.07 9.73
N PRO A 242 14.29 9.48 10.70
CA PRO A 242 14.27 8.04 10.93
C PRO A 242 12.84 7.55 11.20
N THR A 243 12.36 6.66 10.35
CA THR A 243 11.02 6.05 10.49
C THR A 243 11.16 4.54 10.36
N MET A 244 10.59 3.81 11.31
CA MET A 244 10.62 2.36 11.43
C MET A 244 9.21 1.79 11.27
N PHE A 245 9.11 0.55 10.84
CA PHE A 245 7.86 -0.21 10.87
C PHE A 245 8.11 -1.58 11.47
N ASN A 246 7.06 -2.21 11.99
CA ASN A 246 7.13 -3.61 12.36
C ASN A 246 5.72 -4.25 12.41
N ASP A 247 5.71 -5.57 12.36
CA ASP A 247 4.58 -6.36 12.81
C ASP A 247 4.39 -6.18 14.32
N ILE A 248 3.15 -6.20 14.78
CA ILE A 248 2.83 -5.92 16.19
C ILE A 248 3.37 -6.98 17.14
N GLU A 249 3.44 -8.25 16.71
CA GLU A 249 4.06 -9.30 17.52
C GLU A 249 5.58 -9.16 17.52
N GLU A 250 6.20 -8.97 16.33
CA GLU A 250 7.65 -8.75 16.20
C GLU A 250 8.13 -7.49 16.95
N PHE A 251 7.28 -6.47 17.09
CA PHE A 251 7.59 -5.32 17.91
C PHE A 251 7.93 -5.72 19.36
N SER A 252 7.26 -6.73 19.92
CA SER A 252 7.49 -7.26 21.25
C SER A 252 8.83 -8.01 21.39
N HIS A 253 9.47 -8.41 20.29
CA HIS A 253 10.72 -9.18 20.26
C HIS A 253 11.99 -8.32 20.16
N GLY A 254 11.90 -7.02 20.43
CA GLY A 254 13.10 -6.15 20.53
C GLY A 254 12.86 -4.69 20.26
N MET A 255 12.08 -4.33 19.26
CA MET A 255 11.89 -2.94 18.85
C MET A 255 11.31 -2.06 19.96
N HIS A 256 10.43 -2.59 20.84
CA HIS A 256 9.85 -1.88 21.98
C HIS A 256 10.93 -1.29 22.92
N ARG A 257 12.14 -1.87 22.96
CA ARG A 257 13.25 -1.38 23.81
C ARG A 257 13.82 -0.03 23.37
N SER A 258 13.58 0.38 22.12
CA SER A 258 14.05 1.66 21.59
C SER A 258 13.07 2.81 21.85
N ILE A 259 11.87 2.53 22.36
CA ILE A 259 10.85 3.55 22.65
C ILE A 259 11.22 4.33 23.92
N ASN A 260 11.10 5.64 23.83
CA ASN A 260 11.31 6.60 24.92
C ASN A 260 10.31 7.77 24.81
N GLU A 261 10.43 8.75 25.68
CA GLU A 261 9.53 9.91 25.77
C GLU A 261 9.50 10.81 24.51
N THR A 262 10.52 10.70 23.64
CA THR A 262 10.57 11.47 22.38
C THR A 262 10.05 10.68 21.18
N SER A 263 9.78 9.39 21.35
CA SER A 263 9.33 8.51 20.27
C SER A 263 7.89 8.80 19.86
N SER A 264 7.64 8.87 18.56
CA SER A 264 6.29 8.94 17.99
C SER A 264 5.87 7.57 17.47
N VAL A 265 4.64 7.15 17.73
CA VAL A 265 4.15 5.83 17.33
C VAL A 265 2.76 5.93 16.70
N ILE A 266 2.59 5.33 15.53
CA ILE A 266 1.30 5.13 14.88
C ILE A 266 0.98 3.64 14.89
N LEU A 267 -0.19 3.27 15.42
CA LEU A 267 -0.70 1.90 15.41
C LEU A 267 -1.89 1.82 14.44
N LEU A 268 -1.86 0.82 13.56
CA LEU A 268 -2.95 0.53 12.63
C LEU A 268 -3.78 -0.61 13.22
N ASN A 269 -5.02 -0.33 13.59
CA ASN A 269 -5.92 -1.31 14.21
C ASN A 269 -7.21 -1.47 13.40
N THR A 270 -7.50 -2.70 13.03
CA THR A 270 -8.81 -3.12 12.48
C THR A 270 -9.33 -4.27 13.35
N ASP A 271 -10.65 -4.52 13.33
CA ASP A 271 -11.21 -5.64 14.08
C ASP A 271 -10.75 -6.98 13.48
N ASN A 272 -9.61 -7.48 13.96
CA ASN A 272 -8.98 -8.73 13.54
C ASN A 272 -8.40 -9.50 14.75
N LEU A 273 -7.67 -10.58 14.52
CA LEU A 273 -7.05 -11.42 15.55
C LEU A 273 -6.10 -10.67 16.47
N TYR A 274 -5.54 -9.53 16.06
CA TYR A 274 -4.52 -8.78 16.80
C TYR A 274 -5.08 -7.54 17.51
N THR A 275 -6.39 -7.29 17.46
CA THR A 275 -7.03 -6.10 18.05
C THR A 275 -6.70 -5.93 19.53
N GLU A 276 -6.70 -7.02 20.31
CA GLU A 276 -6.39 -6.99 21.75
C GLU A 276 -4.90 -6.65 22.00
N LEU A 277 -3.99 -7.27 21.24
CA LEU A 277 -2.55 -7.00 21.36
C LEU A 277 -2.21 -5.56 20.96
N ILE A 278 -2.79 -5.05 19.88
CA ILE A 278 -2.60 -3.67 19.43
C ILE A 278 -3.13 -2.70 20.51
N SER A 279 -4.30 -2.96 21.08
CA SER A 279 -4.90 -2.12 22.12
C SER A 279 -4.09 -2.14 23.44
N ALA A 280 -3.56 -3.30 23.81
CA ALA A 280 -2.67 -3.43 24.96
C ALA A 280 -1.35 -2.69 24.74
N THR A 281 -0.75 -2.83 23.54
CA THR A 281 0.47 -2.12 23.15
C THR A 281 0.24 -0.61 23.15
N PHE A 282 -0.87 -0.13 22.59
CA PHE A 282 -1.26 1.28 22.64
C PHE A 282 -1.31 1.80 24.08
N SER A 283 -2.01 1.08 24.96
CA SER A 283 -2.13 1.46 26.38
C SER A 283 -0.78 1.49 27.09
N TYR A 284 0.11 0.54 26.79
CA TYR A 284 1.46 0.50 27.33
C TYR A 284 2.29 1.71 26.85
N LEU A 285 2.27 2.02 25.56
CA LEU A 285 3.03 3.12 24.96
C LEU A 285 2.60 4.48 25.51
N MET A 286 1.32 4.66 25.80
CA MET A 286 0.78 5.87 26.44
C MET A 286 1.40 6.17 27.82
N ASN A 287 2.01 5.18 28.51
CA ASN A 287 2.75 5.40 29.73
C ASN A 287 4.20 5.90 29.50
N ILE A 288 4.70 5.81 28.27
CA ILE A 288 6.08 6.16 27.94
C ILE A 288 6.13 7.51 27.20
N THR A 289 5.23 7.72 26.23
CA THR A 289 5.21 8.93 25.39
C THR A 289 3.79 9.41 25.15
N ASP A 290 3.62 10.72 25.03
CA ASP A 290 2.35 11.36 24.66
C ASP A 290 2.12 11.41 23.14
N ARG A 291 3.10 10.94 22.34
CA ARG A 291 3.14 11.01 20.88
C ARG A 291 2.65 9.71 20.22
N VAL A 292 1.56 9.15 20.74
CA VAL A 292 0.97 7.91 20.22
C VAL A 292 -0.33 8.26 19.49
N LEU A 293 -0.53 7.64 18.33
CA LEU A 293 -1.78 7.69 17.55
C LEU A 293 -2.22 6.27 17.23
N MET A 294 -3.47 5.94 17.47
CA MET A 294 -4.12 4.75 16.93
C MET A 294 -5.06 5.17 15.78
N LEU A 295 -4.81 4.69 14.58
CA LEU A 295 -5.76 4.72 13.48
C LEU A 295 -6.63 3.47 13.61
N TYR A 296 -7.89 3.66 14.00
CA TYR A 296 -8.81 2.57 14.28
C TYR A 296 -9.95 2.50 13.28
N ALA A 297 -9.95 1.47 12.45
CA ALA A 297 -11.03 1.16 11.53
C ALA A 297 -11.71 -0.15 11.97
N GLY A 298 -12.67 -0.04 12.88
CA GLY A 298 -13.38 -1.17 13.47
C GLY A 298 -14.72 -0.79 14.11
N ASN A 299 -15.53 -1.79 14.47
CA ASN A 299 -16.83 -1.64 15.09
C ASN A 299 -16.79 -1.58 16.62
N GLY A 300 -15.63 -1.91 17.22
CA GLY A 300 -15.46 -1.92 18.67
C GLY A 300 -15.55 -0.53 19.31
N SER A 301 -15.52 -0.50 20.64
CA SER A 301 -15.67 0.71 21.45
C SER A 301 -14.32 1.37 21.78
N VAL A 302 -13.32 1.26 20.90
CA VAL A 302 -12.03 1.92 21.11
C VAL A 302 -12.22 3.43 20.91
N CYS A 303 -11.88 4.23 21.92
CA CYS A 303 -12.02 5.69 21.92
C CYS A 303 -10.94 6.35 22.77
N GLY A 304 -10.72 7.64 22.55
CA GLY A 304 -9.76 8.47 23.30
C GLY A 304 -9.17 9.57 22.42
N ASP A 305 -8.54 10.56 23.03
CA ASP A 305 -7.99 11.73 22.31
C ASP A 305 -6.85 11.36 21.34
N LYS A 306 -6.21 10.21 21.56
CA LYS A 306 -5.14 9.66 20.72
C LYS A 306 -5.63 8.55 19.77
N VAL A 307 -6.95 8.38 19.64
CA VAL A 307 -7.58 7.43 18.73
C VAL A 307 -8.33 8.19 17.65
N LEU A 308 -7.96 7.94 16.40
CA LEU A 308 -8.71 8.41 15.24
C LEU A 308 -9.53 7.25 14.69
N LYS A 309 -10.85 7.28 14.94
CA LYS A 309 -11.77 6.27 14.44
C LYS A 309 -12.14 6.59 12.99
N LEU A 310 -12.01 5.59 12.13
CA LEU A 310 -12.32 5.63 10.70
C LEU A 310 -13.44 4.63 10.35
N ASP A 311 -14.01 4.74 9.15
CA ASP A 311 -15.00 3.80 8.66
C ASP A 311 -14.40 2.37 8.55
N TYR A 312 -15.21 1.36 8.85
CA TYR A 312 -14.80 -0.05 8.87
C TYR A 312 -15.31 -0.81 7.65
N TYR A 313 -14.40 -1.49 6.98
CA TYR A 313 -14.64 -2.29 5.77
C TYR A 313 -14.02 -3.69 5.96
N PRO A 314 -14.79 -4.66 6.52
CA PRO A 314 -14.25 -5.95 6.97
C PRO A 314 -13.72 -6.85 5.85
N LEU A 315 -14.32 -6.82 4.67
CA LEU A 315 -13.94 -7.71 3.57
C LEU A 315 -12.60 -7.29 2.93
N THR A 316 -12.30 -5.99 2.98
CA THR A 316 -11.06 -5.39 2.48
C THR A 316 -10.10 -4.98 3.60
N GLN A 317 -10.40 -5.33 4.87
CA GLN A 317 -9.61 -4.97 6.07
C GLN A 317 -9.32 -3.47 6.16
N SER A 318 -10.22 -2.63 5.64
CA SER A 318 -10.13 -1.17 5.65
C SER A 318 -8.83 -0.58 5.05
N VAL A 319 -8.15 -1.33 4.20
CA VAL A 319 -6.81 -0.97 3.69
C VAL A 319 -6.81 0.40 3.00
N LEU A 320 -7.82 0.69 2.14
CA LEU A 320 -7.86 1.97 1.41
C LEU A 320 -8.08 3.18 2.35
N VAL A 321 -8.94 3.05 3.35
CA VAL A 321 -9.18 4.16 4.28
C VAL A 321 -8.00 4.39 5.23
N LEU A 322 -7.29 3.33 5.65
CA LEU A 322 -6.06 3.46 6.42
C LEU A 322 -4.91 4.05 5.58
N THR A 323 -4.84 3.66 4.30
CA THR A 323 -3.93 4.28 3.34
C THR A 323 -4.18 5.77 3.18
N MET A 324 -5.44 6.18 3.00
CA MET A 324 -5.83 7.59 2.96
C MET A 324 -5.37 8.34 4.23
N ALA A 325 -5.55 7.75 5.40
CA ALA A 325 -5.09 8.36 6.66
C ALA A 325 -3.56 8.56 6.68
N ILE A 326 -2.79 7.56 6.28
CA ILE A 326 -1.33 7.66 6.18
C ILE A 326 -0.91 8.75 5.19
N GLN A 327 -1.55 8.85 4.04
CA GLN A 327 -1.24 9.88 3.04
C GLN A 327 -1.52 11.28 3.57
N VAL A 328 -2.66 11.50 4.22
CA VAL A 328 -2.97 12.78 4.87
C VAL A 328 -1.92 13.13 5.93
N LEU A 329 -1.55 12.18 6.79
CA LEU A 329 -0.50 12.38 7.78
C LEU A 329 0.83 12.75 7.11
N SER A 330 1.19 12.11 5.99
CA SER A 330 2.46 12.34 5.30
C SER A 330 2.58 13.72 4.64
N VAL A 331 1.48 14.41 4.39
CA VAL A 331 1.49 15.79 3.89
C VAL A 331 1.21 16.81 4.99
N TYR A 332 0.29 16.49 5.91
CA TYR A 332 -0.10 17.42 6.97
C TYR A 332 1.02 17.66 7.99
N ILE A 333 1.69 16.60 8.46
CA ILE A 333 2.72 16.69 9.50
C ILE A 333 3.90 17.58 9.08
N PRO A 334 4.56 17.38 7.92
CA PRO A 334 5.63 18.27 7.49
C PRO A 334 5.16 19.72 7.29
N GLU A 335 3.98 19.95 6.69
CA GLU A 335 3.45 21.32 6.52
C GLU A 335 3.17 22.02 7.86
N ALA A 336 2.62 21.30 8.85
CA ALA A 336 2.43 21.82 10.21
C ALA A 336 3.75 22.14 10.91
N GLY A 337 4.82 21.41 10.59
CA GLY A 337 6.19 21.69 11.00
C GLY A 337 6.90 22.80 10.21
N GLY A 338 6.23 23.38 9.21
CA GLY A 338 6.79 24.45 8.36
C GLY A 338 7.68 23.94 7.20
N TYR A 339 7.58 22.65 6.84
CA TYR A 339 8.34 22.04 5.76
C TYR A 339 7.47 21.73 4.55
N ASP A 340 8.04 21.87 3.35
CA ASP A 340 7.45 21.30 2.15
C ASP A 340 7.70 19.78 2.13
N PRO A 341 6.66 18.91 2.04
CA PRO A 341 6.85 17.47 1.91
C PRO A 341 7.60 17.06 0.64
N ASN A 342 7.65 17.93 -0.38
CA ASN A 342 8.40 17.70 -1.62
C ASN A 342 9.75 18.44 -1.66
N ARG A 343 10.26 18.94 -0.51
CA ARG A 343 11.58 19.59 -0.49
C ARG A 343 12.66 18.64 -1.00
N GLU A 344 13.66 19.18 -1.67
CA GLU A 344 14.82 18.43 -2.13
C GLU A 344 15.58 17.80 -0.94
N ALA A 345 15.86 16.50 -1.06
CA ALA A 345 16.63 15.74 -0.08
C ALA A 345 17.30 14.53 -0.75
N ASN A 346 18.55 14.70 -1.18
CA ASN A 346 19.35 13.66 -1.86
C ASN A 346 18.67 13.09 -3.13
N ASP A 347 17.89 13.89 -3.87
CA ASP A 347 17.10 13.45 -5.02
C ASP A 347 17.96 13.05 -6.22
N ASP A 348 19.21 13.50 -6.26
CA ASP A 348 20.23 13.12 -7.23
C ASP A 348 20.70 11.65 -7.08
N TYR A 349 20.43 11.01 -5.93
CA TYR A 349 20.83 9.63 -5.68
C TYR A 349 20.36 8.65 -6.76
N THR A 350 19.10 8.77 -7.19
CA THR A 350 18.52 7.86 -8.19
C THR A 350 19.15 8.02 -9.57
N GLN A 351 19.66 9.19 -9.89
CA GLN A 351 20.41 9.48 -11.11
C GLN A 351 21.85 8.95 -10.98
N TYR A 352 22.48 9.18 -9.84
CA TYR A 352 23.84 8.71 -9.57
C TYR A 352 23.98 7.18 -9.65
N VAL A 353 23.01 6.45 -9.09
CA VAL A 353 23.02 4.96 -9.09
C VAL A 353 22.26 4.32 -10.26
N HIS A 354 21.76 5.11 -11.21
CA HIS A 354 21.08 4.64 -12.43
C HIS A 354 19.95 3.63 -12.20
N THR A 355 19.03 3.93 -11.28
CA THR A 355 17.93 3.02 -10.93
C THR A 355 16.79 2.96 -11.95
N ARG A 356 16.80 3.82 -12.97
CA ARG A 356 15.78 3.86 -14.03
C ARG A 356 16.43 3.71 -15.41
N VAL A 357 15.66 3.17 -16.36
CA VAL A 357 15.99 3.20 -17.79
C VAL A 357 15.31 4.41 -18.44
N SER A 358 15.99 5.03 -19.41
CA SER A 358 15.49 6.13 -20.22
C SER A 358 14.52 5.64 -21.29
#